data_f656a21b7f9e305953099d36904216fc
#
_entry.id   f656a21b7f9e305953099d36904216fc
#
_cell.length_a   1.000
_cell.length_b   1.000
_cell.length_c   1.000
_cell.angle_alpha   90.00
_cell.angle_beta   90.00
_cell.angle_gamma   90.00
#
_symmetry.space_group_name_H-M   'P 1'
#
loop_
_entity.id
_entity.type
_entity.pdbx_description
1 polymer ?
#
loop_
_entity_poly.entity_id
_entity_poly.type
_entity_poly.pdbx_seq_one_letter_code
_entity_poly.pdbx_strand_id
1 'polypeptide(L)'
;MKDTISINDLDKAIAEQLDSYSSAVTQRVRKVTTGAIRKLVRKTRERAPKDTGSFAGHIASTYEDGGSTYKGVWYVKDPDYRLTHLLVHGHQLRNGGRTKPNDFLAVSVDEVADEYVKGLEKAVKADD
;
A
#
# COMPACT_ATOMS: atom_id res chain seq x y z
N MET A 1 13.44 10.35 5.44
CA MET A 1 13.62 9.24 5.45
C MET A 1 13.36 8.75 4.27
N LYS A 2 13.81 8.01 3.95
CA LYS A 2 13.71 7.66 2.93
C LYS A 2 12.97 6.66 2.79
N ASP A 3 12.30 6.37 3.50
CA ASP A 3 11.52 5.41 3.34
C ASP A 3 10.52 5.68 2.42
N THR A 4 10.51 6.71 1.80
CA THR A 4 9.63 6.95 0.80
C THR A 4 9.78 5.96 -0.25
N ILE A 5 8.80 5.28 -0.58
CA ILE A 5 8.81 4.33 -1.65
C ILE A 5 8.29 5.01 -2.87
N SER A 6 9.09 5.07 -3.92
CA SER A 6 8.66 5.76 -5.11
C SER A 6 7.63 4.92 -5.84
N ILE A 7 6.81 5.56 -6.64
CA ILE A 7 5.83 4.85 -7.44
C ILE A 7 6.52 3.97 -8.45
N ASN A 8 7.75 4.26 -8.81
CA ASN A 8 8.50 3.45 -9.75
C ASN A 8 8.87 2.10 -9.19
N ASP A 9 9.02 2.00 -7.89
CA ASP A 9 9.26 0.72 -7.25
C ASP A 9 7.97 -0.02 -7.05
N LEU A 10 6.85 0.69 -7.13
CA LEU A 10 5.51 0.11 -7.02
C LEU A 10 5.27 -0.63 -5.71
N ASP A 11 6.10 -0.36 -4.73
CA ASP A 11 5.86 -0.80 -3.37
C ASP A 11 5.37 0.41 -2.60
N LYS A 12 4.37 0.26 -1.81
CA LYS A 12 3.85 1.34 -0.99
C LYS A 12 4.07 1.00 0.47
N ALA A 13 4.61 1.94 1.22
CA ALA A 13 4.91 1.74 2.63
C ALA A 13 4.30 2.85 3.47
N ILE A 14 3.82 2.47 4.63
CA ILE A 14 3.35 3.39 5.64
C ILE A 14 4.17 3.13 6.89
N ALA A 15 4.79 4.17 7.42
CA ALA A 15 5.61 4.04 8.62
C ALA A 15 5.23 5.11 9.62
N GLU A 16 5.17 4.76 10.88
CA GLU A 16 4.85 5.68 11.95
C GLU A 16 5.88 5.62 13.04
N GLN A 17 6.21 6.78 13.61
CA GLN A 17 7.08 6.86 14.77
C GLN A 17 6.23 6.68 16.01
N LEU A 18 6.60 5.75 16.84
CA LEU A 18 5.79 5.36 17.97
C LEU A 18 6.37 5.73 19.33
N ASP A 19 7.62 6.15 19.37
CA ASP A 19 8.32 6.33 20.63
C ASP A 19 7.81 7.52 21.46
N SER A 20 7.04 8.42 20.86
CA SER A 20 6.47 9.54 21.58
C SER A 20 5.06 9.29 22.09
N TYR A 21 4.52 8.08 21.86
CA TYR A 21 3.15 7.77 22.24
C TYR A 21 3.09 6.86 23.45
N SER A 22 1.98 6.91 24.17
CA SER A 22 1.74 5.93 25.24
C SER A 22 1.55 4.54 24.64
N SER A 23 1.61 3.53 25.49
CA SER A 23 1.43 2.15 25.05
C SER A 23 0.06 1.93 24.40
N ALA A 24 -1.00 2.50 24.98
CA ALA A 24 -2.34 2.33 24.42
C ALA A 24 -2.47 2.99 23.07
N VAL A 25 -1.93 4.21 22.91
CA VAL A 25 -1.96 4.92 21.64
C VAL A 25 -1.15 4.16 20.59
N THR A 26 0.01 3.65 20.99
CA THR A 26 0.87 2.88 20.09
C THR A 26 0.12 1.67 19.53
N GLN A 27 -0.62 0.95 20.36
CA GLN A 27 -1.38 -0.19 19.89
C GLN A 27 -2.49 0.21 18.92
N ARG A 28 -3.16 1.32 19.19
CA ARG A 28 -4.19 1.81 18.27
C ARG A 28 -3.60 2.24 16.94
N VAL A 29 -2.45 2.92 16.96
CA VAL A 29 -1.78 3.32 15.73
C VAL A 29 -1.37 2.10 14.89
N ARG A 30 -0.84 1.07 15.55
CA ARG A 30 -0.48 -0.17 14.85
C ARG A 30 -1.69 -0.80 14.20
N LYS A 31 -2.83 -0.84 14.89
CA LYS A 31 -4.03 -1.40 14.31
C LYS A 31 -4.52 -0.60 13.11
N VAL A 32 -4.47 0.72 13.19
CA VAL A 32 -4.89 1.58 12.08
C VAL A 32 -3.99 1.34 10.87
N THR A 33 -2.67 1.26 11.10
CA THR A 33 -1.72 1.04 10.01
C THR A 33 -1.92 -0.32 9.36
N THR A 34 -2.06 -1.37 10.16
CA THR A 34 -2.30 -2.71 9.64
C THR A 34 -3.60 -2.76 8.84
N GLY A 35 -4.65 -2.15 9.38
CA GLY A 35 -5.94 -2.13 8.69
C GLY A 35 -5.88 -1.38 7.37
N ALA A 36 -5.14 -0.27 7.32
CA ALA A 36 -5.00 0.52 6.09
C ALA A 36 -4.30 -0.30 5.00
N ILE A 37 -3.22 -0.98 5.33
CA ILE A 37 -2.50 -1.78 4.36
C ILE A 37 -3.32 -2.98 3.91
N ARG A 38 -4.04 -3.64 4.81
CA ARG A 38 -4.92 -4.75 4.43
C ARG A 38 -6.02 -4.29 3.48
N LYS A 39 -6.58 -3.11 3.75
CA LYS A 39 -7.59 -2.54 2.87
C LYS A 39 -7.00 -2.21 1.50
N LEU A 40 -5.77 -1.70 1.46
CA LEU A 40 -5.09 -1.41 0.20
C LEU A 40 -4.91 -2.69 -0.61
N VAL A 41 -4.49 -3.78 0.03
CA VAL A 41 -4.36 -5.08 -0.65
C VAL A 41 -5.71 -5.51 -1.23
N ARG A 42 -6.78 -5.42 -0.43
CA ARG A 42 -8.10 -5.84 -0.90
C ARG A 42 -8.57 -5.00 -2.08
N LYS A 43 -8.46 -3.69 -1.97
CA LYS A 43 -8.93 -2.80 -3.04
C LYS A 43 -8.13 -2.97 -4.32
N THR A 44 -6.81 -3.13 -4.19
CA THR A 44 -5.99 -3.32 -5.38
C THR A 44 -6.24 -4.68 -6.03
N ARG A 45 -6.52 -5.71 -5.23
CA ARG A 45 -6.89 -7.01 -5.79
C ARG A 45 -8.20 -6.92 -6.56
N GLU A 46 -9.15 -6.16 -6.06
CA GLU A 46 -10.45 -6.01 -6.74
C GLU A 46 -10.32 -5.24 -8.05
N ARG A 47 -9.42 -4.28 -8.09
CA ARG A 47 -9.27 -3.39 -9.26
C ARG A 47 -8.21 -3.80 -10.23
N ALA A 48 -7.31 -4.67 -9.83
CA ALA A 48 -6.21 -5.10 -10.70
C ALA A 48 -6.74 -5.85 -11.91
N PRO A 49 -6.02 -5.81 -13.04
CA PRO A 49 -6.40 -6.60 -14.21
C PRO A 49 -6.48 -8.07 -13.88
N LYS A 50 -7.48 -8.75 -14.43
CA LYS A 50 -7.74 -10.13 -14.05
C LYS A 50 -7.69 -11.10 -15.21
N ASP A 51 -6.86 -10.83 -16.18
CA ASP A 51 -6.76 -11.70 -17.34
C ASP A 51 -6.51 -13.15 -16.95
N THR A 52 -5.59 -13.37 -16.04
CA THR A 52 -5.30 -14.73 -15.58
C THR A 52 -5.63 -14.91 -14.12
N GLY A 53 -5.88 -13.84 -13.39
CA GLY A 53 -6.02 -13.87 -11.95
C GLY A 53 -4.71 -13.97 -11.19
N SER A 54 -3.62 -14.22 -11.88
CA SER A 54 -2.31 -14.41 -11.25
C SER A 54 -1.81 -13.14 -10.58
N PHE A 55 -1.89 -12.03 -11.31
CA PHE A 55 -1.37 -10.76 -10.77
C PHE A 55 -2.08 -10.37 -9.48
N ALA A 56 -3.41 -10.39 -9.50
CA ALA A 56 -4.17 -10.01 -8.31
C ALA A 56 -3.86 -10.93 -7.13
N GLY A 57 -3.66 -12.21 -7.40
CA GLY A 57 -3.34 -13.18 -6.36
C GLY A 57 -1.97 -13.00 -5.75
N HIS A 58 -1.06 -12.30 -6.44
CA HIS A 58 0.28 -12.05 -5.93
C HIS A 58 0.41 -10.71 -5.21
N ILE A 59 -0.63 -9.92 -5.14
CA ILE A 59 -0.63 -8.71 -4.33
C ILE A 59 -0.65 -9.14 -2.85
N ALA A 60 0.25 -8.58 -2.07
CA ALA A 60 0.42 -9.01 -0.69
C ALA A 60 0.88 -7.86 0.19
N SER A 61 0.98 -8.10 1.48
CA SER A 61 1.50 -7.13 2.41
C SER A 61 2.45 -7.78 3.40
N THR A 62 3.33 -6.99 3.97
CA THR A 62 4.19 -7.42 5.05
C THR A 62 4.31 -6.28 6.05
N TYR A 63 4.70 -6.59 7.27
CA TYR A 63 4.77 -5.61 8.34
C TYR A 63 6.09 -5.75 9.08
N GLU A 64 6.67 -4.60 9.45
CA GLU A 64 7.91 -4.56 10.19
C GLU A 64 7.71 -3.73 11.45
N ASP A 65 7.98 -4.32 12.60
CA ASP A 65 7.84 -3.64 13.86
C ASP A 65 9.24 -3.45 14.43
N GLY A 66 9.72 -2.21 14.40
CA GLY A 66 11.05 -1.88 14.92
C GLY A 66 11.04 -1.38 16.35
N GLY A 67 9.93 -1.51 17.05
CA GLY A 67 9.82 -1.01 18.42
C GLY A 67 9.38 0.44 18.44
N SER A 68 10.22 1.36 17.99
CA SER A 68 9.87 2.77 17.92
C SER A 68 9.26 3.18 16.59
N THR A 69 9.18 2.27 15.65
CA THR A 69 8.49 2.51 14.37
C THR A 69 7.70 1.28 13.97
N TYR A 70 6.65 1.49 13.18
CA TYR A 70 5.87 0.40 12.64
C TYR A 70 5.62 0.69 11.17
N LYS A 71 5.84 -0.30 10.30
CA LYS A 71 5.78 -0.11 8.87
C LYS A 71 4.98 -1.22 8.22
N GLY A 72 4.01 -0.86 7.41
CA GLY A 72 3.30 -1.81 6.56
C GLY A 72 3.65 -1.56 5.10
N VAL A 73 3.82 -2.61 4.33
CA VAL A 73 4.25 -2.52 2.94
C VAL A 73 3.32 -3.32 2.04
N TRP A 74 2.83 -2.70 0.98
CA TRP A 74 2.09 -3.34 -0.10
C TRP A 74 3.10 -3.73 -1.17
N TYR A 75 3.02 -4.95 -1.68
CA TYR A 75 3.94 -5.36 -2.74
C TYR A 75 3.31 -6.47 -3.58
N VAL A 76 3.95 -6.76 -4.70
CA VAL A 76 3.52 -7.84 -5.59
C VAL A 76 4.61 -8.91 -5.59
N LYS A 77 4.24 -10.15 -5.33
CA LYS A 77 5.19 -11.25 -5.30
C LYS A 77 5.68 -11.62 -6.70
N ASP A 78 6.87 -12.21 -6.76
CA ASP A 78 7.34 -12.81 -7.99
C ASP A 78 6.37 -13.88 -8.47
N PRO A 79 6.23 -14.07 -9.76
CA PRO A 79 6.95 -13.39 -10.85
C PRO A 79 6.26 -12.12 -11.33
N ASP A 80 5.14 -11.78 -10.78
CA ASP A 80 4.28 -10.75 -11.36
C ASP A 80 4.69 -9.32 -11.01
N TYR A 81 5.66 -9.14 -10.09
CA TYR A 81 6.02 -7.79 -9.71
C TYR A 81 6.53 -6.97 -10.91
N ARG A 82 7.11 -7.63 -11.91
CA ARG A 82 7.61 -6.94 -13.09
C ARG A 82 6.49 -6.35 -13.93
N LEU A 83 5.35 -7.02 -13.94
CA LEU A 83 4.19 -6.54 -14.70
C LEU A 83 3.61 -5.27 -14.11
N THR A 84 3.85 -5.01 -12.83
CA THR A 84 3.28 -3.87 -12.16
C THR A 84 3.69 -2.56 -12.83
N HIS A 85 4.97 -2.44 -13.20
CA HIS A 85 5.45 -1.24 -13.90
C HIS A 85 4.70 -1.02 -15.21
N LEU A 86 4.50 -2.10 -15.95
CA LEU A 86 3.84 -2.01 -17.24
C LEU A 86 2.37 -1.61 -17.07
N LEU A 87 1.71 -2.13 -16.04
CA LEU A 87 0.32 -1.81 -15.80
C LEU A 87 0.14 -0.38 -15.33
N VAL A 88 0.96 0.05 -14.38
CA VAL A 88 0.81 1.37 -13.78
C VAL A 88 1.19 2.49 -14.74
N HIS A 89 2.24 2.29 -15.53
CA HIS A 89 2.75 3.33 -16.42
C HIS A 89 2.37 3.18 -17.87
N GLY A 90 1.78 2.04 -18.25
CA GLY A 90 1.56 1.72 -19.64
C GLY A 90 2.87 1.28 -20.29
N HIS A 91 2.80 0.69 -21.46
CA HIS A 91 4.00 0.26 -22.17
C HIS A 91 3.77 0.26 -23.67
N GLN A 92 4.87 0.29 -24.41
CA GLN A 92 4.82 0.30 -25.85
C GLN A 92 4.47 -1.07 -26.38
N LEU A 93 3.59 -1.11 -27.36
CA LEU A 93 3.19 -2.35 -28.00
C LEU A 93 4.06 -2.61 -29.23
N ARG A 94 4.13 -3.88 -29.65
CA ARG A 94 4.91 -4.24 -30.82
C ARG A 94 4.44 -3.54 -32.08
N ASN A 95 3.15 -3.29 -32.19
CA ASN A 95 2.58 -2.70 -33.40
C ASN A 95 2.69 -1.18 -33.43
N GLY A 96 3.45 -0.61 -32.51
CA GLY A 96 3.66 0.83 -32.48
C GLY A 96 2.72 1.61 -31.60
N GLY A 97 1.72 0.97 -31.04
CA GLY A 97 0.83 1.61 -30.09
C GLY A 97 1.37 1.54 -28.69
N ARG A 98 0.61 2.08 -27.75
CA ARG A 98 0.99 2.08 -26.34
C ARG A 98 -0.24 1.81 -25.49
N THR A 99 -0.09 0.99 -24.45
CA THR A 99 -1.20 0.72 -23.54
C THR A 99 -1.41 1.92 -22.64
N LYS A 100 -2.64 2.11 -22.18
CA LYS A 100 -2.93 3.16 -21.21
C LYS A 100 -2.44 2.75 -19.84
N PRO A 101 -1.93 3.70 -19.04
CA PRO A 101 -1.66 3.40 -17.64
C PRO A 101 -2.95 2.95 -16.94
N ASN A 102 -2.82 2.00 -16.04
CA ASN A 102 -3.95 1.54 -15.25
C ASN A 102 -3.85 2.20 -13.88
N ASP A 103 -4.91 2.88 -13.47
CA ASP A 103 -4.90 3.66 -12.24
C ASP A 103 -5.34 2.86 -11.00
N PHE A 104 -5.40 1.55 -11.09
CA PHE A 104 -5.92 0.72 -10.00
C PHE A 104 -5.18 0.98 -8.69
N LEU A 105 -3.88 1.17 -8.75
CA LEU A 105 -3.08 1.40 -7.56
C LEU A 105 -3.28 2.82 -7.04
N ALA A 106 -3.20 3.82 -7.91
CA ALA A 106 -3.31 5.20 -7.50
C ALA A 106 -4.66 5.52 -6.88
N VAL A 107 -5.74 5.03 -7.47
CA VAL A 107 -7.08 5.24 -6.94
C VAL A 107 -7.23 4.57 -5.58
N SER A 108 -6.72 3.35 -5.45
CA SER A 108 -6.80 2.62 -4.18
C SER A 108 -5.99 3.30 -3.09
N VAL A 109 -4.80 3.80 -3.43
CA VAL A 109 -3.96 4.52 -2.47
C VAL A 109 -4.66 5.78 -1.99
N ASP A 110 -5.26 6.54 -2.89
CA ASP A 110 -5.94 7.77 -2.51
C ASP A 110 -7.08 7.50 -1.54
N GLU A 111 -7.88 6.46 -1.80
CA GLU A 111 -8.99 6.11 -0.93
C GLU A 111 -8.50 5.67 0.45
N VAL A 112 -7.49 4.84 0.48
CA VAL A 112 -6.96 4.31 1.73
C VAL A 112 -6.25 5.40 2.53
N ALA A 113 -5.52 6.29 1.84
CA ALA A 113 -4.79 7.35 2.52
C ALA A 113 -5.73 8.27 3.29
N ASP A 114 -6.86 8.62 2.70
CA ASP A 114 -7.84 9.48 3.36
C ASP A 114 -8.37 8.83 4.64
N GLU A 115 -8.74 7.57 4.55
CA GLU A 115 -9.23 6.83 5.71
C GLU A 115 -8.14 6.62 6.75
N TYR A 116 -6.91 6.41 6.30
CA TYR A 116 -5.78 6.21 7.20
C TYR A 116 -5.52 7.45 8.03
N VAL A 117 -5.51 8.62 7.42
CA VAL A 117 -5.29 9.87 8.14
C VAL A 117 -6.39 10.07 9.18
N LYS A 118 -7.64 9.84 8.81
CA LYS A 118 -8.75 9.96 9.76
C LYS A 118 -8.63 8.96 10.90
N GLY A 119 -8.23 7.75 10.59
CA GLY A 119 -8.01 6.72 11.61
C GLY A 119 -6.89 7.07 12.57
N LEU A 120 -5.79 7.64 12.05
CA LEU A 120 -4.69 8.08 12.91
C LEU A 120 -5.11 9.21 13.83
N GLU A 121 -5.85 10.18 13.31
CA GLU A 121 -6.33 11.28 14.15
C GLU A 121 -7.18 10.75 15.30
N LYS A 122 -8.05 9.80 15.00
CA LYS A 122 -8.90 9.22 16.01
C LYS A 122 -8.09 8.43 17.04
N ALA A 123 -7.12 7.67 16.57
CA ALA A 123 -6.30 6.84 17.46
C ALA A 123 -5.47 7.69 18.42
N VAL A 124 -4.93 8.80 17.94
CA VAL A 124 -4.09 9.67 18.74
C VAL A 124 -4.92 10.50 19.72
N LYS A 125 -6.11 10.90 19.32
CA LYS A 125 -6.96 11.74 20.17
C LYS A 125 -7.75 10.95 21.20
N ALA A 126 -7.90 9.65 21.02
CA ALA A 126 -8.70 8.86 21.95
C ALA A 126 -8.05 8.87 23.32
N ASP A 127 -8.89 8.97 24.35
CA ASP A 127 -8.37 8.90 25.70
C ASP A 127 -8.08 7.47 26.07
N ASP A 128 -7.10 7.26 26.87
CA ASP A 128 -6.72 5.92 27.27
C ASP A 128 -7.56 5.33 28.37
#